data_b76fdd81c386d0e2f0dc9a34a858b5ff
#
_entry.id   b76fdd81c386d0e2f0dc9a34a858b5ff
#
_cell.length_a   1.000
_cell.length_b   1.000
_cell.length_c   1.000
_cell.angle_alpha   90.00
_cell.angle_beta   90.00
_cell.angle_gamma   90.00
#
_symmetry.space_group_name_H-M   'P 1'
#
loop_
_entity.id
_entity.type
_entity.pdbx_description
1 polymer ?
#
loop_
_entity_poly.entity_id
_entity_poly.type
_entity_poly.pdbx_seq_one_letter_code
_entity_poly.pdbx_strand_id
1 'polypeptide(L)'
;MRSFNMPKIIFDIETVGQNFDLLDETSKEYFLKFAETEEEKVEAKNSLSFFPLTAQIITIGMLEFETNKGFVYYQNGGGKAEKFTEGEVIFISGSEKEILANFWSQLKNYQQFVTFNGRTFDCPFVMLRSAINGIRTTRNLMPYRYAHAEHVDLSDQLTFYDAMRRKFSLHMWCNAFGIKSPKEEGMTGLQVKDFYKATRYQDIARYCFRDIKATKELFKYWEKYLKF
;
A
#
# COMPACT_ATOMS: atom_id res chain seq x y z
N MET A 1 -19.26 -28.04 12.83
CA MET A 1 -19.60 -26.73 12.18
C MET A 1 -18.59 -26.48 11.08
N ARG A 2 -18.98 -26.38 9.81
CA ARG A 2 -18.09 -25.94 8.74
C ARG A 2 -17.82 -24.46 9.00
N SER A 3 -16.61 -24.11 9.40
CA SER A 3 -16.14 -22.73 9.39
C SER A 3 -16.33 -22.21 7.97
N PHE A 4 -17.29 -21.32 7.75
CA PHE A 4 -17.34 -20.54 6.52
C PHE A 4 -16.07 -19.70 6.50
N ASN A 5 -15.11 -20.17 5.73
CA ASN A 5 -13.85 -19.46 5.55
C ASN A 5 -14.19 -18.16 4.82
N MET A 6 -14.23 -17.05 5.58
CA MET A 6 -14.58 -15.74 5.01
C MET A 6 -13.49 -15.33 4.03
N PRO A 7 -13.81 -14.99 2.78
CA PRO A 7 -12.80 -14.65 1.80
C PRO A 7 -12.01 -13.43 2.25
N LYS A 8 -10.67 -13.57 2.24
CA LYS A 8 -9.72 -12.57 2.69
C LYS A 8 -8.90 -12.02 1.53
N ILE A 9 -8.61 -10.74 1.58
CA ILE A 9 -7.76 -10.07 0.61
C ILE A 9 -6.61 -9.34 1.32
N ILE A 10 -5.41 -9.48 0.82
CA ILE A 10 -4.26 -8.67 1.24
C ILE A 10 -4.12 -7.55 0.22
N PHE A 11 -3.87 -6.33 0.65
CA PHE A 11 -3.57 -5.23 -0.27
C PHE A 11 -2.48 -4.31 0.27
N ASP A 12 -1.85 -3.61 -0.66
CA ASP A 12 -0.78 -2.64 -0.45
C ASP A 12 -0.82 -1.59 -1.55
N ILE A 13 -0.25 -0.41 -1.31
CA ILE A 13 -0.21 0.67 -2.29
C ILE A 13 1.20 1.23 -2.47
N GLU A 14 1.45 1.77 -3.67
CA GLU A 14 2.60 2.63 -3.93
C GLU A 14 2.15 4.03 -4.32
N THR A 15 2.90 5.02 -3.88
CA THR A 15 2.55 6.43 -4.06
C THR A 15 3.71 7.24 -4.64
N VAL A 16 3.38 8.32 -5.32
CA VAL A 16 4.36 9.31 -5.78
C VAL A 16 3.91 10.72 -5.40
N GLY A 17 4.79 11.48 -4.77
CA GLY A 17 4.56 12.88 -4.43
C GLY A 17 4.53 13.77 -5.68
N GLN A 18 3.74 14.83 -5.61
CA GLN A 18 3.75 15.89 -6.61
C GLN A 18 5.14 16.55 -6.71
N ASN A 19 5.39 17.22 -7.80
CA ASN A 19 6.58 18.08 -7.89
C ASN A 19 6.43 19.26 -6.92
N PHE A 20 7.35 19.37 -5.96
CA PHE A 20 7.34 20.43 -4.95
C PHE A 20 7.29 21.83 -5.58
N ASP A 21 7.98 22.04 -6.70
CA ASP A 21 8.05 23.35 -7.35
C ASP A 21 6.71 23.79 -7.94
N LEU A 22 5.77 22.86 -8.16
CA LEU A 22 4.41 23.14 -8.65
C LEU A 22 3.40 23.41 -7.53
N LEU A 23 3.78 23.29 -6.26
CA LEU A 23 2.92 23.68 -5.14
C LEU A 23 2.79 25.22 -5.11
N ASP A 24 1.66 25.70 -4.57
CA ASP A 24 1.51 27.11 -4.23
C ASP A 24 2.47 27.52 -3.09
N GLU A 25 2.74 28.82 -2.97
CA GLU A 25 3.73 29.32 -2.01
C GLU A 25 3.37 29.00 -0.56
N THR A 26 2.09 29.07 -0.18
CA THR A 26 1.63 28.74 1.17
C THR A 26 1.91 27.26 1.51
N SER A 27 1.66 26.37 0.55
CA SER A 27 1.98 24.94 0.72
C SER A 27 3.49 24.71 0.81
N LYS A 28 4.30 25.40 0.01
CA LYS A 28 5.77 25.32 0.08
C LYS A 28 6.28 25.76 1.45
N GLU A 29 5.80 26.90 1.93
CA GLU A 29 6.14 27.44 3.24
C GLU A 29 5.75 26.45 4.36
N TYR A 30 4.57 25.85 4.27
CA TYR A 30 4.11 24.87 5.25
C TYR A 30 5.05 23.66 5.37
N PHE A 31 5.49 23.10 4.23
CA PHE A 31 6.39 21.94 4.21
C PHE A 31 7.82 22.28 4.64
N LEU A 32 8.27 23.49 4.37
CA LEU A 32 9.62 23.94 4.72
C LEU A 32 9.71 24.61 6.10
N LYS A 33 8.60 24.81 6.80
CA LYS A 33 8.52 25.59 8.04
C LYS A 33 9.54 25.23 9.10
N PHE A 34 9.93 23.97 9.18
CA PHE A 34 10.85 23.46 10.19
C PHE A 34 12.17 22.93 9.57
N ALA A 35 12.39 23.14 8.28
CA ALA A 35 13.58 22.71 7.57
C ALA A 35 14.60 23.84 7.58
N GLU A 36 15.62 23.73 8.44
CA GLU A 36 16.68 24.72 8.60
C GLU A 36 17.87 24.45 7.66
N THR A 37 18.20 23.18 7.44
CA THR A 37 19.30 22.76 6.56
C THR A 37 18.83 22.35 5.16
N GLU A 38 19.76 22.27 4.21
CA GLU A 38 19.42 21.80 2.86
C GLU A 38 19.01 20.33 2.85
N GLU A 39 19.60 19.52 3.71
CA GLU A 39 19.22 18.11 3.89
C GLU A 39 17.77 18.00 4.37
N GLU A 40 17.36 18.77 5.37
CA GLU A 40 15.99 18.80 5.87
C GLU A 40 15.00 19.30 4.82
N LYS A 41 15.39 20.29 4.00
CA LYS A 41 14.56 20.74 2.87
C LYS A 41 14.39 19.63 1.82
N VAL A 42 15.43 18.86 1.54
CA VAL A 42 15.35 17.69 0.64
C VAL A 42 14.43 16.62 1.22
N GLU A 43 14.53 16.33 2.52
CA GLU A 43 13.64 15.39 3.20
C GLU A 43 12.18 15.87 3.17
N ALA A 44 11.92 17.15 3.47
CA ALA A 44 10.60 17.74 3.39
C ALA A 44 9.98 17.61 1.99
N LYS A 45 10.76 17.87 0.94
CA LYS A 45 10.32 17.67 -0.47
C LYS A 45 10.05 16.21 -0.81
N ASN A 46 10.84 15.29 -0.27
CA ASN A 46 10.65 13.85 -0.50
C ASN A 46 9.47 13.30 0.30
N SER A 47 9.14 13.91 1.45
CA SER A 47 8.02 13.49 2.29
C SER A 47 6.65 13.68 1.64
N LEU A 48 6.53 14.47 0.57
CA LEU A 48 5.27 14.69 -0.15
C LEU A 48 4.58 13.39 -0.57
N SER A 49 5.35 12.33 -0.84
CA SER A 49 4.82 11.01 -1.21
C SER A 49 4.08 10.30 -0.05
N PHE A 50 4.26 10.74 1.18
CA PHE A 50 3.62 10.14 2.35
C PHE A 50 2.25 10.74 2.69
N PHE A 51 1.82 11.78 1.98
CA PHE A 51 0.57 12.49 2.28
C PHE A 51 -0.41 12.44 1.10
N PRO A 52 -1.66 12.01 1.32
CA PRO A 52 -2.66 11.91 0.25
C PRO A 52 -3.06 13.25 -0.37
N LEU A 53 -2.75 14.38 0.29
CA LEU A 53 -3.03 15.72 -0.22
C LEU A 53 -1.98 16.17 -1.26
N THR A 54 -0.78 15.64 -1.20
CA THR A 54 0.36 16.04 -2.04
C THR A 54 0.92 14.90 -2.88
N ALA A 55 0.29 13.74 -2.84
CA ALA A 55 0.68 12.58 -3.63
C ALA A 55 -0.51 11.93 -4.33
N GLN A 56 -0.22 11.06 -5.27
CA GLN A 56 -1.18 10.20 -5.93
C GLN A 56 -0.81 8.73 -5.73
N ILE A 57 -1.82 7.86 -5.77
CA ILE A 57 -1.63 6.42 -5.80
C ILE A 57 -1.24 6.02 -7.22
N ILE A 58 -0.10 5.37 -7.37
CA ILE A 58 0.40 4.90 -8.66
C ILE A 58 0.27 3.40 -8.83
N THR A 59 0.11 2.65 -7.74
CA THR A 59 -0.16 1.21 -7.77
C THR A 59 -1.03 0.82 -6.59
N ILE A 60 -1.99 -0.08 -6.83
CA ILE A 60 -2.69 -0.85 -5.80
C ILE A 60 -2.57 -2.32 -6.17
N GLY A 61 -1.95 -3.10 -5.31
CA GLY A 61 -1.92 -4.55 -5.43
C GLY A 61 -2.94 -5.20 -4.50
N MET A 62 -3.51 -6.32 -4.94
CA MET A 62 -4.48 -7.11 -4.19
C MET A 62 -4.19 -8.60 -4.40
N LEU A 63 -4.24 -9.41 -3.34
CA LEU A 63 -3.98 -10.85 -3.39
C LEU A 63 -4.98 -11.61 -2.51
N GLU A 64 -5.74 -12.51 -3.11
CA GLU A 64 -6.60 -13.42 -2.37
C GLU A 64 -5.78 -14.36 -1.47
N PHE A 65 -6.18 -14.47 -0.23
CA PHE A 65 -5.45 -15.32 0.71
C PHE A 65 -5.56 -16.79 0.37
N GLU A 66 -6.75 -17.25 0.02
CA GLU A 66 -7.06 -18.67 -0.18
C GLU A 66 -6.57 -19.21 -1.52
N THR A 67 -6.67 -18.42 -2.61
CA THR A 67 -6.47 -18.89 -3.99
C THR A 67 -5.17 -18.47 -4.64
N ASN A 68 -4.45 -17.49 -4.09
CA ASN A 68 -3.33 -16.79 -4.70
C ASN A 68 -3.66 -15.99 -5.98
N LYS A 69 -4.93 -15.86 -6.35
CA LYS A 69 -5.33 -14.95 -7.42
C LYS A 69 -5.06 -13.51 -6.99
N GLY A 70 -4.51 -12.73 -7.90
CA GLY A 70 -4.15 -11.35 -7.60
C GLY A 70 -4.50 -10.38 -8.70
N PHE A 71 -4.60 -9.12 -8.32
CA PHE A 71 -4.78 -7.98 -9.21
C PHE A 71 -3.77 -6.92 -8.83
N VAL A 72 -3.11 -6.35 -9.84
CA VAL A 72 -2.26 -5.18 -9.65
C VAL A 72 -2.71 -4.10 -10.61
N TYR A 73 -3.28 -3.05 -10.08
CA TYR A 73 -3.69 -1.86 -10.83
C TYR A 73 -2.58 -0.83 -10.72
N TYR A 74 -2.11 -0.28 -11.85
CA TYR A 74 -0.97 0.64 -11.85
C TYR A 74 -1.12 1.75 -12.88
N GLN A 75 -0.54 2.92 -12.61
CA GLN A 75 -0.44 3.99 -13.58
C GLN A 75 0.72 3.72 -14.55
N ASN A 76 0.52 4.04 -15.83
CA ASN A 76 1.55 3.95 -16.87
C ASN A 76 1.88 5.30 -17.52
N GLY A 77 1.73 6.39 -16.76
CA GLY A 77 2.04 7.74 -17.22
C GLY A 77 1.13 8.28 -18.33
N GLY A 78 -0.09 7.73 -18.46
CA GLY A 78 -1.05 8.12 -19.51
C GLY A 78 -0.79 7.45 -20.86
N GLY A 79 0.06 6.42 -20.90
CA GLY A 79 0.28 5.59 -22.09
C GLY A 79 -0.93 4.74 -22.47
N LYS A 80 -0.79 3.95 -23.54
CA LYS A 80 -1.82 3.02 -23.97
C LYS A 80 -2.17 2.04 -22.86
N ALA A 81 -3.47 1.75 -22.68
CA ALA A 81 -3.92 0.78 -21.69
C ALA A 81 -3.26 -0.59 -21.89
N GLU A 82 -2.72 -1.16 -20.82
CA GLU A 82 -2.01 -2.42 -20.79
C GLU A 82 -2.74 -3.40 -19.86
N LYS A 83 -2.77 -4.67 -20.29
CA LYS A 83 -3.23 -5.77 -19.45
C LYS A 83 -2.39 -6.99 -19.77
N PHE A 84 -1.77 -7.59 -18.75
CA PHE A 84 -1.02 -8.83 -18.88
C PHE A 84 -1.16 -9.68 -17.61
N THR A 85 -0.69 -10.93 -17.67
CA THR A 85 -0.81 -11.88 -16.55
C THR A 85 0.54 -12.51 -16.25
N GLU A 86 0.88 -12.60 -14.97
CA GLU A 86 2.04 -13.34 -14.45
C GLU A 86 1.55 -14.37 -13.43
N GLY A 87 1.58 -15.66 -13.77
CA GLY A 87 0.95 -16.71 -12.97
C GLY A 87 -0.54 -16.48 -12.80
N GLU A 88 -1.01 -16.43 -11.56
CA GLU A 88 -2.43 -16.16 -11.20
C GLU A 88 -2.73 -14.67 -10.98
N VAL A 89 -1.82 -13.78 -11.38
CA VAL A 89 -1.91 -12.34 -11.13
C VAL A 89 -2.14 -11.56 -12.39
N ILE A 90 -3.16 -10.72 -12.41
CA ILE A 90 -3.52 -9.87 -13.53
C ILE A 90 -3.04 -8.44 -13.25
N PHE A 91 -2.22 -7.91 -14.14
CA PHE A 91 -1.74 -6.53 -14.12
C PHE A 91 -2.56 -5.69 -15.10
N ILE A 92 -3.09 -4.55 -14.65
CA ILE A 92 -3.95 -3.69 -15.44
C ILE A 92 -3.51 -2.25 -15.23
N SER A 93 -3.14 -1.55 -16.32
CA SER A 93 -2.82 -0.13 -16.24
C SER A 93 -4.06 0.75 -16.36
N GLY A 94 -3.99 1.95 -15.76
CA GLY A 94 -5.06 2.93 -15.82
C GLY A 94 -4.67 4.25 -15.14
N SER A 95 -5.55 5.22 -15.15
CA SER A 95 -5.45 6.43 -14.34
C SER A 95 -5.63 6.13 -12.86
N GLU A 96 -5.23 7.04 -11.96
CA GLU A 96 -5.48 6.90 -10.53
C GLU A 96 -6.98 6.65 -10.23
N LYS A 97 -7.86 7.35 -10.94
CA LYS A 97 -9.31 7.18 -10.81
C LYS A 97 -9.76 5.77 -11.16
N GLU A 98 -9.25 5.18 -12.24
CA GLU A 98 -9.57 3.81 -12.64
C GLU A 98 -9.00 2.77 -11.67
N ILE A 99 -7.77 2.99 -11.18
CA ILE A 99 -7.13 2.16 -10.15
C ILE A 99 -8.01 2.09 -8.90
N LEU A 100 -8.44 3.24 -8.40
CA LEU A 100 -9.30 3.34 -7.22
C LEU A 100 -10.68 2.73 -7.45
N ALA A 101 -11.30 2.96 -8.61
CA ALA A 101 -12.59 2.35 -8.95
C ALA A 101 -12.51 0.82 -8.99
N ASN A 102 -11.45 0.28 -9.59
CA ASN A 102 -11.19 -1.15 -9.67
C ASN A 102 -10.94 -1.76 -8.28
N PHE A 103 -10.14 -1.10 -7.45
CA PHE A 103 -9.91 -1.50 -6.06
C PHE A 103 -11.22 -1.65 -5.30
N TRP A 104 -12.08 -0.62 -5.29
CA TRP A 104 -13.36 -0.66 -4.59
C TRP A 104 -14.30 -1.73 -5.14
N SER A 105 -14.28 -1.93 -6.47
CA SER A 105 -15.07 -3.00 -7.12
C SER A 105 -14.65 -4.39 -6.67
N GLN A 106 -13.36 -4.65 -6.52
CA GLN A 106 -12.83 -5.93 -6.04
C GLN A 106 -13.07 -6.11 -4.54
N LEU A 107 -12.82 -5.09 -3.73
CA LEU A 107 -12.89 -5.18 -2.28
C LEU A 107 -14.27 -5.64 -1.75
N LYS A 108 -15.35 -5.37 -2.49
CA LYS A 108 -16.73 -5.81 -2.14
C LYS A 108 -16.87 -7.33 -1.98
N ASN A 109 -16.02 -8.10 -2.66
CA ASN A 109 -16.09 -9.56 -2.70
C ASN A 109 -15.46 -10.21 -1.46
N TYR A 110 -14.84 -9.41 -0.58
CA TYR A 110 -14.08 -9.90 0.57
C TYR A 110 -14.66 -9.38 1.87
N GLN A 111 -14.69 -10.22 2.89
CA GLN A 111 -15.19 -9.82 4.22
C GLN A 111 -14.09 -9.26 5.10
N GLN A 112 -12.88 -9.77 4.96
CA GLN A 112 -11.71 -9.33 5.71
C GLN A 112 -10.61 -8.86 4.75
N PHE A 113 -9.94 -7.79 5.12
CA PHE A 113 -8.72 -7.35 4.43
C PHE A 113 -7.55 -7.28 5.40
N VAL A 114 -6.36 -7.51 4.86
CA VAL A 114 -5.10 -7.56 5.59
C VAL A 114 -4.14 -6.56 4.98
N THR A 115 -3.43 -5.82 5.82
CA THR A 115 -2.38 -4.88 5.42
C THR A 115 -1.16 -5.04 6.33
N PHE A 116 -0.05 -4.44 5.95
CA PHE A 116 1.08 -4.21 6.85
C PHE A 116 1.26 -2.71 7.06
N ASN A 117 0.98 -2.22 8.26
CA ASN A 117 1.00 -0.78 8.63
C ASN A 117 -0.02 0.08 7.84
N GLY A 118 -1.05 -0.55 7.26
CA GLY A 118 -2.01 0.12 6.40
C GLY A 118 -2.93 1.08 7.13
N ARG A 119 -3.14 0.90 8.45
CA ARG A 119 -3.89 1.88 9.25
C ARG A 119 -3.25 3.25 9.29
N THR A 120 -1.93 3.30 9.22
CA THR A 120 -1.21 4.57 9.26
C THR A 120 -0.89 5.12 7.88
N PHE A 121 -1.06 4.32 6.81
CA PHE A 121 -0.72 4.73 5.46
C PHE A 121 -1.79 4.34 4.43
N ASP A 122 -1.88 3.08 4.03
CA ASP A 122 -2.69 2.63 2.88
C ASP A 122 -4.16 2.99 3.00
N CYS A 123 -4.76 2.69 4.15
CA CYS A 123 -6.20 2.83 4.36
C CYS A 123 -6.67 4.30 4.29
N PRO A 124 -6.11 5.24 5.08
CA PRO A 124 -6.49 6.65 4.96
C PRO A 124 -6.10 7.23 3.60
N PHE A 125 -5.00 6.77 3.01
CA PHE A 125 -4.55 7.22 1.70
C PHE A 125 -5.58 6.87 0.61
N VAL A 126 -5.99 5.61 0.51
CA VAL A 126 -7.01 5.14 -0.45
C VAL A 126 -8.33 5.88 -0.24
N MET A 127 -8.79 6.05 1.01
CA MET A 127 -10.05 6.74 1.30
C MET A 127 -10.01 8.20 0.86
N LEU A 128 -8.96 8.94 1.23
CA LEU A 128 -8.82 10.36 0.89
C LEU A 128 -8.60 10.58 -0.61
N ARG A 129 -7.75 9.78 -1.26
CA ARG A 129 -7.55 9.86 -2.71
C ARG A 129 -8.82 9.52 -3.48
N SER A 130 -9.63 8.59 -2.98
CA SER A 130 -10.95 8.30 -3.56
C SER A 130 -11.86 9.52 -3.51
N ALA A 131 -11.94 10.21 -2.39
CA ALA A 131 -12.74 11.43 -2.26
C ALA A 131 -12.24 12.55 -3.19
N ILE A 132 -10.92 12.75 -3.27
CA ILE A 132 -10.29 13.74 -4.16
C ILE A 132 -10.61 13.45 -5.63
N ASN A 133 -10.66 12.16 -6.02
CA ASN A 133 -11.01 11.72 -7.38
C ASN A 133 -12.52 11.62 -7.63
N GLY A 134 -13.37 12.01 -6.67
CA GLY A 134 -14.84 11.94 -6.79
C GLY A 134 -15.38 10.50 -6.79
N ILE A 135 -14.68 9.57 -6.14
CA ILE A 135 -15.08 8.17 -6.01
C ILE A 135 -15.64 7.95 -4.60
N ARG A 136 -16.86 7.40 -4.55
CA ARG A 136 -17.45 7.01 -3.27
C ARG A 136 -16.81 5.74 -2.74
N THR A 137 -16.30 5.78 -1.52
CA THR A 137 -15.82 4.60 -0.81
C THR A 137 -16.97 3.63 -0.54
N THR A 138 -16.75 2.34 -0.74
CA THR A 138 -17.78 1.31 -0.56
C THR A 138 -17.70 0.60 0.78
N ARG A 139 -16.63 0.85 1.53
CA ARG A 139 -16.36 0.26 2.83
C ARG A 139 -15.51 1.20 3.68
N ASN A 140 -15.68 1.15 4.99
CA ASN A 140 -14.78 1.80 5.93
C ASN A 140 -13.48 0.98 6.05
N LEU A 141 -12.34 1.55 5.63
CA LEU A 141 -11.03 0.91 5.80
C LEU A 141 -10.41 1.18 7.19
N MET A 142 -11.07 2.00 8.00
CA MET A 142 -10.64 2.35 9.35
C MET A 142 -11.68 1.89 10.40
N PRO A 143 -12.03 0.57 10.45
CA PRO A 143 -12.93 0.06 11.49
C PRO A 143 -12.25 0.16 12.86
N TYR A 144 -12.97 -0.21 13.93
CA TYR A 144 -12.41 -0.18 15.27
C TYR A 144 -11.07 -0.93 15.35
N ARG A 145 -10.04 -0.26 15.88
CA ARG A 145 -8.63 -0.72 15.79
C ARG A 145 -8.40 -2.11 16.38
N TYR A 146 -9.06 -2.39 17.49
CA TYR A 146 -8.86 -3.65 18.22
C TYR A 146 -9.77 -4.80 17.74
N ALA A 147 -10.66 -4.55 16.75
CA ALA A 147 -11.48 -5.58 16.13
C ALA A 147 -10.86 -6.02 14.81
N HIS A 148 -10.30 -7.23 14.78
CA HIS A 148 -9.64 -7.78 13.58
C HIS A 148 -10.58 -8.57 12.65
N ALA A 149 -11.90 -8.54 12.89
CA ALA A 149 -12.86 -9.26 12.04
C ALA A 149 -12.93 -8.72 10.61
N GLU A 150 -12.80 -7.39 10.44
CA GLU A 150 -12.86 -6.74 9.14
C GLU A 150 -11.47 -6.37 8.61
N HIS A 151 -10.58 -5.87 9.47
CA HIS A 151 -9.25 -5.42 9.12
C HIS A 151 -8.21 -6.03 10.07
N VAL A 152 -7.22 -6.70 9.50
CA VAL A 152 -6.01 -7.11 10.21
C VAL A 152 -4.86 -6.26 9.70
N ASP A 153 -4.40 -5.32 10.52
CA ASP A 153 -3.12 -4.64 10.30
C ASP A 153 -2.03 -5.42 11.02
N LEU A 154 -1.14 -6.06 10.25
CA LEU A 154 -0.09 -6.90 10.83
C LEU A 154 0.92 -6.12 11.68
N SER A 155 1.16 -4.84 11.37
CA SER A 155 2.01 -4.02 12.24
C SER A 155 1.38 -3.83 13.62
N ASP A 156 0.07 -3.58 13.69
CA ASP A 156 -0.66 -3.50 14.97
C ASP A 156 -0.66 -4.84 15.71
N GLN A 157 -0.93 -5.94 14.99
CA GLN A 157 -1.02 -7.27 15.60
C GLN A 157 0.33 -7.74 16.16
N LEU A 158 1.40 -7.58 15.38
CA LEU A 158 2.74 -8.04 15.75
C LEU A 158 3.42 -7.15 16.79
N THR A 159 3.01 -5.89 16.90
CA THR A 159 3.47 -4.99 17.96
C THR A 159 2.55 -4.99 19.19
N PHE A 160 1.51 -5.84 19.18
CA PHE A 160 0.49 -5.85 20.23
C PHE A 160 -0.07 -4.44 20.46
N TYR A 161 -0.47 -3.78 19.36
CA TYR A 161 -1.02 -2.41 19.37
C TYR A 161 -0.10 -1.38 20.02
N ASP A 162 1.15 -1.34 19.57
CA ASP A 162 2.22 -0.46 20.03
C ASP A 162 2.76 -0.79 21.45
N ALA A 163 2.46 -1.96 22.04
CA ALA A 163 3.10 -2.43 23.26
C ALA A 163 4.62 -2.63 23.07
N MET A 164 5.05 -2.98 21.86
CA MET A 164 6.46 -2.91 21.47
C MET A 164 6.83 -1.45 21.19
N ARG A 165 7.92 -0.98 21.81
CA ARG A 165 8.37 0.43 21.76
C ARG A 165 8.86 0.87 20.37
N ARG A 166 9.15 -0.05 19.45
CA ARG A 166 9.68 0.24 18.12
C ARG A 166 8.89 -0.48 17.05
N LYS A 167 8.46 0.28 16.05
CA LYS A 167 7.90 -0.27 14.81
C LYS A 167 9.04 -0.71 13.90
N PHE A 168 8.96 -1.93 13.40
CA PHE A 168 9.90 -2.49 12.44
C PHE A 168 9.28 -2.53 11.04
N SER A 169 10.10 -2.40 10.02
CA SER A 169 9.66 -2.53 8.63
C SER A 169 9.28 -3.99 8.30
N LEU A 170 8.47 -4.19 7.25
CA LEU A 170 8.13 -5.52 6.73
C LEU A 170 9.39 -6.37 6.49
N HIS A 171 10.47 -5.77 5.96
CA HIS A 171 11.75 -6.45 5.76
C HIS A 171 12.29 -7.08 7.06
N MET A 172 12.27 -6.34 8.17
CA MET A 172 12.78 -6.85 9.46
C MET A 172 11.94 -8.02 9.98
N TRP A 173 10.62 -7.92 9.83
CA TRP A 173 9.72 -9.01 10.18
C TRP A 173 9.94 -10.24 9.30
N CYS A 174 10.07 -10.06 7.99
CA CYS A 174 10.36 -11.16 7.06
C CYS A 174 11.64 -11.90 7.47
N ASN A 175 12.71 -11.17 7.73
CA ASN A 175 13.98 -11.78 8.15
C ASN A 175 13.83 -12.57 9.45
N ALA A 176 13.13 -12.02 10.45
CA ALA A 176 12.94 -12.70 11.74
C ALA A 176 12.13 -14.00 11.61
N PHE A 177 11.18 -14.04 10.66
CA PHE A 177 10.32 -15.22 10.43
C PHE A 177 10.81 -16.13 9.30
N GLY A 178 11.99 -15.88 8.72
CA GLY A 178 12.53 -16.69 7.61
C GLY A 178 11.73 -16.58 6.31
N ILE A 179 11.06 -15.45 6.11
CA ILE A 179 10.27 -15.14 4.92
C ILE A 179 11.15 -14.36 3.93
N LYS A 180 11.10 -14.68 2.64
CA LYS A 180 11.82 -13.92 1.61
C LYS A 180 11.38 -12.46 1.64
N SER A 181 12.34 -11.57 1.84
CA SER A 181 12.06 -10.14 1.89
C SER A 181 11.84 -9.56 0.49
N PRO A 182 10.86 -8.67 0.30
CA PRO A 182 10.64 -7.99 -0.99
C PRO A 182 11.81 -7.09 -1.41
N LYS A 183 12.65 -6.65 -0.45
CA LYS A 183 13.83 -5.80 -0.72
C LYS A 183 15.03 -6.54 -1.30
N GLU A 184 15.06 -7.87 -1.25
CA GLU A 184 16.16 -8.67 -1.82
C GLU A 184 16.25 -8.57 -3.35
N GLU A 185 15.19 -8.11 -4.01
CA GLU A 185 15.13 -7.97 -5.47
C GLU A 185 15.40 -6.54 -5.98
N GLY A 186 16.07 -5.70 -5.17
CA GLY A 186 16.75 -4.49 -5.64
C GLY A 186 15.91 -3.21 -5.72
N MET A 187 14.66 -3.18 -5.23
CA MET A 187 13.87 -1.94 -5.11
C MET A 187 13.48 -1.70 -3.65
N THR A 188 13.45 -0.43 -3.26
CA THR A 188 12.93 0.04 -1.96
C THR A 188 11.88 1.11 -2.18
N GLY A 189 10.99 1.33 -1.20
CA GLY A 189 9.97 2.38 -1.28
C GLY A 189 10.53 3.78 -1.56
N LEU A 190 11.76 4.07 -1.10
CA LEU A 190 12.44 5.35 -1.37
C LEU A 190 12.79 5.55 -2.86
N GLN A 191 12.96 4.46 -3.61
CA GLN A 191 13.31 4.50 -5.03
C GLN A 191 12.08 4.55 -5.96
N VAL A 192 10.88 4.36 -5.45
CA VAL A 192 9.62 4.36 -6.24
C VAL A 192 9.51 5.63 -7.10
N LYS A 193 9.85 6.81 -6.54
CA LYS A 193 9.84 8.08 -7.26
C LYS A 193 10.78 8.08 -8.47
N ASP A 194 11.98 7.51 -8.32
CA ASP A 194 12.98 7.48 -9.40
C ASP A 194 12.58 6.49 -10.49
N PHE A 195 12.04 5.33 -10.11
CA PHE A 195 11.48 4.37 -11.06
C PHE A 195 10.27 4.95 -11.81
N TYR A 196 9.40 5.69 -11.13
CA TYR A 196 8.27 6.36 -11.77
C TYR A 196 8.73 7.42 -12.78
N LYS A 197 9.72 8.26 -12.43
CA LYS A 197 10.34 9.22 -13.36
C LYS A 197 11.01 8.55 -14.55
N ALA A 198 11.60 7.38 -14.34
CA ALA A 198 12.22 6.57 -15.39
C ALA A 198 11.21 5.74 -16.19
N THR A 199 9.90 5.97 -16.01
CA THR A 199 8.79 5.26 -16.70
C THR A 199 8.78 3.74 -16.47
N ARG A 200 9.41 3.28 -15.38
CA ARG A 200 9.49 1.86 -15.00
C ARG A 200 8.26 1.41 -14.21
N TYR A 201 7.07 1.68 -14.72
CA TYR A 201 5.80 1.49 -14.03
C TYR A 201 5.51 0.03 -13.69
N GLN A 202 5.82 -0.89 -14.60
CA GLN A 202 5.60 -2.32 -14.37
C GLN A 202 6.54 -2.88 -13.28
N ASP A 203 7.74 -2.31 -13.12
CA ASP A 203 8.66 -2.72 -12.07
C ASP A 203 8.12 -2.31 -10.68
N ILE A 204 7.52 -1.11 -10.58
CA ILE A 204 6.82 -0.66 -9.38
C ILE A 204 5.63 -1.57 -9.07
N ALA A 205 4.84 -1.92 -10.08
CA ALA A 205 3.71 -2.84 -9.92
C ALA A 205 4.14 -4.22 -9.39
N ARG A 206 5.25 -4.76 -9.90
CA ARG A 206 5.83 -6.02 -9.41
C ARG A 206 6.40 -5.88 -7.99
N TYR A 207 6.98 -4.73 -7.66
CA TYR A 207 7.48 -4.45 -6.32
C TYR A 207 6.33 -4.45 -5.31
N CYS A 208 5.26 -3.68 -5.52
CA CYS A 208 4.06 -3.70 -4.70
C CYS A 208 3.52 -5.14 -4.50
N PHE A 209 3.50 -5.94 -5.56
CA PHE A 209 3.04 -7.33 -5.47
C PHE A 209 3.97 -8.21 -4.62
N ARG A 210 5.29 -7.96 -4.62
CA ARG A 210 6.22 -8.67 -3.72
C ARG A 210 5.97 -8.33 -2.25
N ASP A 211 5.67 -7.07 -1.93
CA ASP A 211 5.32 -6.65 -0.57
C ASP A 211 4.05 -7.37 -0.09
N ILE A 212 3.04 -7.51 -0.95
CA ILE A 212 1.81 -8.24 -0.63
C ILE A 212 2.07 -9.74 -0.42
N LYS A 213 2.93 -10.36 -1.23
CA LYS A 213 3.30 -11.77 -1.01
C LYS A 213 3.99 -11.99 0.33
N ALA A 214 4.91 -11.10 0.69
CA ALA A 214 5.58 -11.15 1.98
C ALA A 214 4.60 -10.94 3.14
N THR A 215 3.70 -9.98 3.00
CA THR A 215 2.62 -9.72 3.96
C THR A 215 1.71 -10.94 4.13
N LYS A 216 1.37 -11.64 3.04
CA LYS A 216 0.58 -12.88 3.08
C LYS A 216 1.30 -13.96 3.88
N GLU A 217 2.59 -14.19 3.63
CA GLU A 217 3.34 -15.21 4.37
C GLU A 217 3.43 -14.84 5.86
N LEU A 218 3.65 -13.58 6.19
CA LEU A 218 3.66 -13.11 7.57
C LEU A 218 2.29 -13.26 8.25
N PHE A 219 1.20 -13.02 7.52
CA PHE A 219 -0.16 -13.24 8.01
C PHE A 219 -0.45 -14.70 8.34
N LYS A 220 0.08 -15.67 7.57
CA LYS A 220 -0.03 -17.11 7.90
C LYS A 220 0.62 -17.43 9.25
N TYR A 221 1.79 -16.84 9.54
CA TYR A 221 2.44 -17.01 10.85
C TYR A 221 1.59 -16.43 11.97
N TRP A 222 1.05 -15.22 11.78
CA TRP A 222 0.17 -14.62 12.76
C TRP A 222 -1.10 -15.45 13.00
N GLU A 223 -1.79 -15.90 11.94
CA GLU A 223 -3.00 -16.74 12.09
C GLU A 223 -2.70 -18.05 12.84
N LYS A 224 -1.53 -18.63 12.59
CA LYS A 224 -1.17 -19.93 13.15
C LYS A 224 -0.72 -19.88 14.61
N TYR A 225 -0.01 -18.83 14.99
CA TYR A 225 0.73 -18.81 16.26
C TYR A 225 0.33 -17.68 17.22
N LEU A 226 -0.30 -16.61 16.74
CA LEU A 226 -0.56 -15.40 17.53
C LEU A 226 -2.02 -14.96 17.55
N LYS A 227 -2.88 -15.58 16.76
CA LYS A 227 -4.32 -15.29 16.75
C LYS A 227 -5.01 -16.09 17.84
N PHE A 228 -5.68 -15.40 18.76
CA PHE A 228 -6.49 -15.96 19.84
C PHE A 228 -7.98 -15.87 19.54
#